data_4d47ed9da164236aae05257f634a61ad
#
_entry.id   4d47ed9da164236aae05257f634a61ad
#
_cell.length_a   1.000
_cell.length_b   1.000
_cell.length_c   1.000
_cell.angle_alpha   90.00
_cell.angle_beta   90.00
_cell.angle_gamma   90.00
#
_symmetry.space_group_name_H-M   'P 1'
#
loop_
_entity.id
_entity.type
_entity.pdbx_description
1 polymer ?
#
loop_
_entity_poly.entity_id
_entity_poly.type
_entity_poly.pdbx_seq_one_letter_code
_entity_poly.pdbx_strand_id
1 'polypeptide(L)'
;MFSCLIIGDSTGVGTAHAINQRLEQRCDVLAVERATAAQIMAWPKPTKNYGSCIFAMGSNDPPGERSAEKMMRIRSAMCFRRVIWLLPYGRGQAYTVSSVAARFGDETLDLRCFPTRDGIHPSRYSDVASALLR
;
A
#
# COMPACT_ATOMS: atom_id res chain seq x y z
N MET A 1 0.19 -21.57 -2.25
CA MET A 1 -0.40 -20.31 -1.77
C MET A 1 0.64 -19.53 -0.98
N PHE A 2 0.86 -18.29 -1.31
CA PHE A 2 1.81 -17.47 -0.58
C PHE A 2 1.07 -16.51 0.35
N SER A 3 1.72 -16.18 1.44
CA SER A 3 1.18 -15.25 2.43
C SER A 3 1.33 -13.81 1.95
N CYS A 4 0.34 -12.99 2.27
CA CYS A 4 0.25 -11.62 1.86
C CYS A 4 -0.08 -10.72 3.05
N LEU A 5 0.57 -9.58 3.13
CA LEU A 5 0.26 -8.56 4.13
C LEU A 5 -0.07 -7.25 3.40
N ILE A 6 -1.11 -6.56 3.84
CA ILE A 6 -1.44 -5.23 3.37
C ILE A 6 -1.25 -4.26 4.51
N ILE A 7 -0.41 -3.25 4.29
CA ILE A 7 -0.13 -2.21 5.28
C ILE A 7 -0.53 -0.86 4.69
N GLY A 8 -1.29 -0.08 5.45
CA GLY A 8 -1.56 1.26 4.97
C GLY A 8 -2.73 2.00 5.59
N ASP A 9 -3.30 2.87 4.78
CA ASP A 9 -4.41 3.75 5.10
C ASP A 9 -5.75 3.20 4.57
N SER A 10 -6.73 4.05 4.33
CA SER A 10 -8.03 3.65 3.82
C SER A 10 -7.97 2.93 2.48
N THR A 11 -6.99 3.25 1.62
CA THR A 11 -6.83 2.54 0.36
C THR A 11 -6.37 1.11 0.59
N GLY A 12 -5.61 0.88 1.65
CA GLY A 12 -5.24 -0.47 2.09
C GLY A 12 -6.43 -1.24 2.64
N VAL A 13 -7.27 -0.59 3.44
CA VAL A 13 -8.49 -1.20 3.98
C VAL A 13 -9.41 -1.68 2.84
N GLY A 14 -9.68 -0.79 1.88
CA GLY A 14 -10.55 -1.12 0.75
C GLY A 14 -9.98 -2.22 -0.15
N THR A 15 -8.68 -2.15 -0.43
CA THR A 15 -8.01 -3.15 -1.24
C THR A 15 -8.02 -4.53 -0.56
N ALA A 16 -7.74 -4.56 0.74
CA ALA A 16 -7.76 -5.80 1.52
C ALA A 16 -9.14 -6.43 1.52
N HIS A 17 -10.17 -5.62 1.70
CA HIS A 17 -11.55 -6.11 1.68
C HIS A 17 -11.87 -6.77 0.33
N ALA A 18 -11.50 -6.11 -0.77
CA ALA A 18 -11.74 -6.64 -2.12
C ALA A 18 -10.97 -7.93 -2.39
N ILE A 19 -9.69 -7.99 -1.99
CA ILE A 19 -8.88 -9.20 -2.18
C ILE A 19 -9.43 -10.35 -1.35
N ASN A 20 -9.78 -10.08 -0.08
CA ASN A 20 -10.20 -11.13 0.85
C ASN A 20 -11.60 -11.67 0.58
N GLN A 21 -12.35 -11.03 -0.31
CA GLN A 21 -13.59 -11.60 -0.81
C GLN A 21 -13.37 -12.68 -1.86
N ARG A 22 -12.18 -12.79 -2.40
CA ARG A 22 -11.83 -13.83 -3.35
C ARG A 22 -11.59 -15.15 -2.62
N LEU A 23 -12.08 -16.26 -3.17
CA LEU A 23 -12.01 -17.56 -2.52
C LEU A 23 -10.58 -18.08 -2.36
N GLU A 24 -9.71 -17.69 -3.28
CA GLU A 24 -8.36 -18.27 -3.37
C GLU A 24 -7.28 -17.41 -2.78
N GLN A 25 -7.61 -16.20 -2.33
CA GLN A 25 -6.61 -15.25 -1.89
C GLN A 25 -7.03 -14.57 -0.60
N ARG A 26 -6.11 -14.55 0.35
CA ARG A 26 -6.30 -13.85 1.62
C ARG A 26 -5.03 -13.12 2.01
N CYS A 27 -5.21 -11.88 2.41
CA CYS A 27 -4.12 -11.08 2.95
C CYS A 27 -4.44 -10.70 4.39
N ASP A 28 -3.45 -10.79 5.26
CA ASP A 28 -3.57 -10.18 6.58
C ASP A 28 -3.51 -8.66 6.41
N VAL A 29 -4.18 -7.94 7.30
CA VAL A 29 -4.39 -6.51 7.14
C VAL A 29 -3.84 -5.75 8.35
N LEU A 30 -2.97 -4.79 8.09
CA LEU A 30 -2.49 -3.83 9.06
C LEU A 30 -2.72 -2.45 8.45
N ALA A 31 -3.97 -2.03 8.41
CA ALA A 31 -4.38 -0.80 7.75
C ALA A 31 -5.50 -0.13 8.53
N VAL A 32 -5.44 1.19 8.62
CA VAL A 32 -6.41 2.01 9.34
C VAL A 32 -6.75 3.22 8.49
N GLU A 33 -8.02 3.58 8.43
CA GLU A 33 -8.45 4.76 7.71
C GLU A 33 -7.71 6.01 8.19
N ARG A 34 -7.30 6.84 7.25
CA ARG A 34 -6.60 8.11 7.48
C ARG A 34 -5.21 7.96 8.09
N ALA A 35 -4.64 6.77 8.13
CA ALA A 35 -3.32 6.58 8.70
C ALA A 35 -2.25 7.34 7.92
N THR A 36 -1.35 7.96 8.65
CA THR A 36 -0.17 8.62 8.09
C THR A 36 1.03 7.69 8.18
N ALA A 37 2.08 8.00 7.42
CA ALA A 37 3.33 7.23 7.50
C ALA A 37 3.90 7.23 8.92
N ALA A 38 3.80 8.36 9.64
CA ALA A 38 4.26 8.45 11.01
C ALA A 38 3.51 7.48 11.93
N GLN A 39 2.20 7.39 11.77
CA GLN A 39 1.38 6.45 12.55
C GLN A 39 1.73 5.00 12.22
N ILE A 40 1.85 4.69 10.94
CA ILE A 40 2.19 3.33 10.49
C ILE A 40 3.57 2.93 11.02
N MET A 41 4.53 3.84 10.99
CA MET A 41 5.87 3.59 11.49
C MET A 41 5.88 3.23 12.99
N ALA A 42 4.94 3.77 13.75
CA ALA A 42 4.83 3.51 15.19
C ALA A 42 4.10 2.20 15.52
N TRP A 43 3.42 1.57 14.55
CA TRP A 43 2.71 0.33 14.81
C TRP A 43 3.68 -0.82 15.09
N PRO A 44 3.28 -1.81 15.92
CA PRO A 44 4.10 -3.01 16.10
C PRO A 44 4.30 -3.74 14.78
N LYS A 45 5.50 -4.25 14.56
CA LYS A 45 5.80 -5.03 13.36
C LYS A 45 5.18 -6.42 13.47
N PRO A 46 4.64 -6.96 12.38
CA PRO A 46 4.16 -8.33 12.39
C PRO A 46 5.31 -9.30 12.69
N THR A 47 5.02 -10.34 13.47
CA THR A 47 6.02 -11.37 13.79
C THR A 47 6.00 -12.50 12.76
N LYS A 48 4.90 -12.63 12.03
CA LYS A 48 4.77 -13.64 10.97
C LYS A 48 5.55 -13.24 9.74
N ASN A 49 6.13 -14.22 9.06
CA ASN A 49 6.80 -13.98 7.78
C ASN A 49 5.81 -14.02 6.64
N TYR A 50 5.91 -13.06 5.73
CA TYR A 50 5.06 -12.96 4.55
C TYR A 50 5.88 -13.00 3.28
N GLY A 51 5.36 -13.69 2.26
CA GLY A 51 6.01 -13.73 0.95
C GLY A 51 5.86 -12.43 0.20
N SER A 52 4.72 -11.75 0.34
CA SER A 52 4.45 -10.50 -0.36
C SER A 52 3.82 -9.47 0.56
N CYS A 53 4.01 -8.20 0.20
CA CYS A 53 3.40 -7.08 0.91
C CYS A 53 2.89 -6.05 -0.08
N ILE A 54 1.72 -5.50 0.22
CA ILE A 54 1.16 -4.36 -0.49
C ILE A 54 1.19 -3.18 0.47
N PHE A 55 1.92 -2.13 0.10
CA PHE A 55 1.94 -0.89 0.85
C PHE A 55 0.97 0.09 0.20
N ALA A 56 -0.01 0.54 0.98
CA ALA A 56 -1.04 1.47 0.53
C ALA A 56 -1.02 2.68 1.46
N MET A 57 -0.03 3.55 1.28
CA MET A 57 0.15 4.71 2.14
C MET A 57 0.59 5.92 1.32
N GLY A 58 0.56 7.09 1.94
CA GLY A 58 0.99 8.32 1.31
C GLY A 58 -0.16 9.27 0.98
N SER A 59 -1.40 8.79 0.93
CA SER A 59 -2.56 9.64 0.64
C SER A 59 -2.80 10.72 1.71
N ASN A 60 -2.38 10.44 2.95
CA ASN A 60 -2.60 11.32 4.09
C ASN A 60 -1.32 12.04 4.53
N ASP A 61 -0.26 11.94 3.74
CA ASP A 61 1.02 12.56 4.04
C ASP A 61 1.31 13.68 3.05
N PRO A 62 1.98 14.75 3.48
CA PRO A 62 2.44 15.75 2.52
C PRO A 62 3.50 15.14 1.60
N PRO A 63 3.55 15.56 0.34
CA PRO A 63 4.64 15.14 -0.54
C PRO A 63 6.00 15.61 -0.01
N GLY A 64 7.06 14.89 -0.36
CA GLY A 64 8.42 15.33 -0.08
C GLY A 64 9.25 14.37 0.73
N GLU A 65 10.47 14.79 1.04
CA GLU A 65 11.50 13.94 1.61
C GLU A 65 11.18 13.41 3.00
N ARG A 66 10.49 14.19 3.82
CA ARG A 66 10.16 13.75 5.20
C ARG A 66 9.23 12.55 5.18
N SER A 67 8.21 12.60 4.32
CA SER A 67 7.31 11.47 4.15
C SER A 67 8.03 10.28 3.52
N ALA A 68 8.86 10.53 2.53
CA ALA A 68 9.66 9.49 1.89
C ALA A 68 10.58 8.78 2.90
N GLU A 69 11.24 9.52 3.79
CA GLU A 69 12.08 8.93 4.84
C GLU A 69 11.32 7.99 5.75
N LYS A 70 10.13 8.39 6.18
CA LYS A 70 9.30 7.53 7.03
C LYS A 70 8.90 6.26 6.31
N MET A 71 8.51 6.36 5.04
CA MET A 71 8.16 5.20 4.23
C MET A 71 9.36 4.28 4.02
N MET A 72 10.55 4.83 3.80
CA MET A 72 11.77 4.04 3.69
C MET A 72 12.09 3.29 4.96
N ARG A 73 11.87 3.91 6.13
CA ARG A 73 12.06 3.23 7.42
C ARG A 73 11.07 2.09 7.61
N ILE A 74 9.81 2.31 7.24
CA ILE A 74 8.81 1.25 7.31
C ILE A 74 9.23 0.08 6.41
N ARG A 75 9.62 0.38 5.19
CA ARG A 75 10.03 -0.64 4.22
C ARG A 75 11.27 -1.40 4.68
N SER A 76 12.27 -0.69 5.20
CA SER A 76 13.54 -1.28 5.62
C SER A 76 13.40 -2.21 6.82
N ALA A 77 12.36 -2.03 7.62
CA ALA A 77 12.14 -2.84 8.82
C ALA A 77 11.60 -4.24 8.51
N MET A 78 11.28 -4.51 7.26
CA MET A 78 10.62 -5.77 6.86
C MET A 78 11.23 -6.32 5.59
N CYS A 79 11.28 -7.66 5.49
CA CYS A 79 11.77 -8.38 4.32
C CYS A 79 10.65 -9.15 3.66
N PHE A 80 10.50 -8.98 2.34
CA PHE A 80 9.51 -9.68 1.54
C PHE A 80 10.15 -10.10 0.22
N ARG A 81 9.63 -11.14 -0.40
CA ARG A 81 10.03 -11.54 -1.76
C ARG A 81 9.49 -10.60 -2.80
N ARG A 82 8.26 -10.11 -2.58
CA ARG A 82 7.59 -9.25 -3.52
C ARG A 82 6.91 -8.12 -2.77
N VAL A 83 7.14 -6.89 -3.22
CA VAL A 83 6.53 -5.70 -2.63
C VAL A 83 5.91 -4.88 -3.75
N ILE A 84 4.66 -4.46 -3.54
CA ILE A 84 3.94 -3.58 -4.45
C ILE A 84 3.45 -2.38 -3.65
N TRP A 85 3.72 -1.18 -4.17
CA TRP A 85 3.22 0.07 -3.61
C TRP A 85 2.06 0.56 -4.45
N LEU A 86 0.95 0.90 -3.80
CA LEU A 86 -0.15 1.58 -4.47
C LEU A 86 0.16 3.07 -4.46
N LEU A 87 0.21 3.69 -5.64
CA LEU A 87 0.49 5.12 -5.74
C LEU A 87 -0.81 5.91 -5.59
N PRO A 88 -0.86 6.89 -4.66
CA PRO A 88 -2.05 7.72 -4.45
C PRO A 88 -2.45 8.52 -5.69
N TYR A 89 -3.69 9.01 -5.71
CA TYR A 89 -4.19 9.85 -6.80
C TYR A 89 -3.48 11.20 -6.85
N GLY A 90 -3.13 11.79 -5.71
CA GLY A 90 -2.38 13.05 -5.67
C GLY A 90 -1.02 12.87 -6.32
N ARG A 91 -0.69 13.69 -7.31
CA ARG A 91 0.53 13.44 -8.11
C ARG A 91 1.82 13.69 -7.35
N GLY A 92 1.85 14.67 -6.46
CA GLY A 92 3.01 14.88 -5.60
C GLY A 92 3.21 13.71 -4.64
N GLN A 93 2.13 13.21 -4.08
CA GLN A 93 2.15 12.04 -3.19
C GLN A 93 2.55 10.78 -3.95
N ALA A 94 2.01 10.58 -5.16
CA ALA A 94 2.38 9.46 -6.01
C ALA A 94 3.87 9.48 -6.35
N TYR A 95 4.41 10.66 -6.65
CA TYR A 95 5.84 10.80 -6.92
C TYR A 95 6.68 10.43 -5.70
N THR A 96 6.26 10.89 -4.51
CA THR A 96 6.95 10.56 -3.25
C THR A 96 7.00 9.05 -3.02
N VAL A 97 5.86 8.38 -3.13
CA VAL A 97 5.77 6.93 -2.96
C VAL A 97 6.59 6.20 -4.03
N SER A 98 6.49 6.64 -5.28
CA SER A 98 7.23 6.05 -6.39
C SER A 98 8.74 6.13 -6.18
N SER A 99 9.22 7.25 -5.62
CA SER A 99 10.65 7.42 -5.34
C SER A 99 11.14 6.42 -4.29
N VAL A 100 10.31 6.13 -3.29
CA VAL A 100 10.63 5.12 -2.28
C VAL A 100 10.66 3.72 -2.91
N ALA A 101 9.63 3.39 -3.68
CA ALA A 101 9.58 2.09 -4.36
C ALA A 101 10.81 1.87 -5.25
N ALA A 102 11.21 2.89 -5.99
CA ALA A 102 12.38 2.81 -6.87
C ALA A 102 13.67 2.52 -6.10
N ARG A 103 13.82 3.08 -4.89
CA ARG A 103 15.00 2.87 -4.05
C ARG A 103 15.18 1.41 -3.65
N PHE A 104 14.10 0.67 -3.52
CA PHE A 104 14.11 -0.74 -3.14
C PHE A 104 13.91 -1.69 -4.31
N GLY A 105 13.71 -1.17 -5.51
CA GLY A 105 13.39 -2.00 -6.66
C GLY A 105 12.02 -2.66 -6.58
N ASP A 106 11.10 -2.05 -5.85
CA ASP A 106 9.75 -2.58 -5.67
C ASP A 106 8.84 -2.25 -6.85
N GLU A 107 7.77 -3.01 -6.97
CA GLU A 107 6.74 -2.76 -7.99
C GLU A 107 5.81 -1.63 -7.54
N THR A 108 5.13 -1.02 -8.50
CA THR A 108 4.11 -0.01 -8.22
C THR A 108 2.85 -0.29 -9.03
N LEU A 109 1.71 0.09 -8.47
CA LEU A 109 0.45 0.13 -9.19
C LEU A 109 -0.17 1.50 -8.93
N ASP A 110 -0.33 2.29 -9.99
CA ASP A 110 -0.83 3.66 -9.84
C ASP A 110 -2.37 3.63 -9.77
N LEU A 111 -2.90 4.10 -8.65
CA LEU A 111 -4.35 4.16 -8.47
C LEU A 111 -5.03 5.09 -9.49
N ARG A 112 -4.28 6.03 -10.08
CA ARG A 112 -4.81 6.91 -11.11
C ARG A 112 -5.31 6.14 -12.34
N CYS A 113 -4.86 4.91 -12.55
CA CYS A 113 -5.36 4.04 -13.61
C CYS A 113 -6.79 3.56 -13.36
N PHE A 114 -7.35 3.83 -12.19
CA PHE A 114 -8.67 3.39 -11.79
C PHE A 114 -9.58 4.59 -11.53
N PRO A 115 -10.87 4.51 -11.92
CA PRO A 115 -11.80 5.62 -11.69
C PRO A 115 -11.94 5.96 -10.21
N THR A 116 -12.17 7.23 -9.93
CA THR A 116 -12.40 7.73 -8.57
C THR A 116 -13.48 8.80 -8.61
N ARG A 117 -14.25 8.90 -7.53
CA ARG A 117 -15.25 9.96 -7.37
C ARG A 117 -14.74 11.10 -6.52
N ASP A 118 -13.93 10.81 -5.53
CA ASP A 118 -13.45 11.79 -4.55
C ASP A 118 -11.97 12.18 -4.75
N GLY A 119 -11.29 11.57 -5.72
CA GLY A 119 -9.88 11.84 -5.96
C GLY A 119 -8.93 11.22 -4.94
N ILE A 120 -9.44 10.37 -4.06
CA ILE A 120 -8.65 9.73 -3.00
C ILE A 120 -8.82 8.22 -3.04
N HIS A 121 -10.05 7.74 -3.24
CA HIS A 121 -10.39 6.33 -3.20
C HIS A 121 -10.84 5.82 -4.56
N PRO A 122 -10.40 4.61 -4.96
CA PRO A 122 -10.96 3.97 -6.15
C PRO A 122 -12.48 3.79 -6.00
N SER A 123 -13.20 4.03 -7.08
CA SER A 123 -14.65 3.78 -7.11
C SER A 123 -14.96 2.30 -6.99
N ARG A 124 -14.08 1.44 -7.49
CA ARG A 124 -14.26 -0.01 -7.46
C ARG A 124 -12.94 -0.69 -7.08
N TYR A 125 -12.81 -1.04 -5.82
CA TYR A 125 -11.63 -1.74 -5.33
C TYR A 125 -11.47 -3.14 -5.94
N SER A 126 -12.55 -3.73 -6.45
CA SER A 126 -12.45 -5.02 -7.14
C SER A 126 -11.55 -4.94 -8.37
N ASP A 127 -11.50 -3.80 -9.05
CA ASP A 127 -10.61 -3.61 -10.20
C ASP A 127 -9.14 -3.56 -9.75
N VAL A 128 -8.87 -2.90 -8.63
CA VAL A 128 -7.53 -2.86 -8.03
C VAL A 128 -7.10 -4.26 -7.61
N ALA A 129 -7.98 -5.00 -6.94
CA ALA A 129 -7.71 -6.37 -6.53
C ALA A 129 -7.39 -7.25 -7.74
N SER A 130 -8.15 -7.13 -8.82
CA SER A 130 -7.90 -7.90 -10.05
C SER A 130 -6.53 -7.60 -10.64
N ALA A 131 -6.11 -6.33 -10.63
CA ALA A 131 -4.80 -5.95 -11.14
C ALA A 131 -3.68 -6.52 -10.26
N LEU A 132 -3.86 -6.54 -8.95
CA LEU A 132 -2.85 -7.04 -8.02
C LEU A 132 -2.71 -8.56 -8.06
N LEU A 133 -3.77 -9.27 -8.41
CA LEU A 133 -3.78 -10.74 -8.40
C LEU A 133 -3.37 -11.37 -9.75
N ARG A 134 -2.98 -10.57 -10.70
CA ARG A 134 -2.50 -11.07 -11.99
C ARG A 134 -1.13 -11.70 -11.92
#